data_72452beff1ede267551e328e33941b11
#
_entry.id   72452beff1ede267551e328e33941b11
#
_cell.length_a   1.000
_cell.length_b   1.000
_cell.length_c   1.000
_cell.angle_alpha   90.00
_cell.angle_beta   90.00
_cell.angle_gamma   90.00
#
_symmetry.space_group_name_H-M   'P 1'
#
loop_
_entity.id
_entity.type
_entity.pdbx_description
1 polymer ?
#
loop_
_entity_poly.entity_id
_entity_poly.type
_entity_poly.pdbx_seq_one_letter_code
_entity_poly.pdbx_strand_id
1 'polypeptide(L)'
;MVYMGSKDRTSKYLIPIMNKIIKDNNIDYFFDMCVGGGNLSANKKHHLDVKNIIGLDNNKYLIALLKEVQKRDIEYFSVTKEEYKHIKENKDEYEQWYVGYVGFLQSFGSKFFGSYVKTNIGGRNTIKERYNNLISQRDSLLKIKLFHKDIFEVDYSKLPKNSLLYFDPPYSNTTKYHDEFDSEKFWELVDKLSKDFIVLVSEFNAPNDYISIW
;
A
#
# COMPACT_ATOMS: atom_id res chain seq x y z
N MET A 1 2.49 3.58 -7.97
CA MET A 1 1.21 3.98 -8.64
C MET A 1 0.63 5.21 -7.94
N VAL A 2 -0.28 5.98 -8.55
CA VAL A 2 -1.02 7.02 -7.80
C VAL A 2 -1.95 6.32 -6.81
N TYR A 3 -1.87 6.69 -5.52
CA TYR A 3 -2.61 6.05 -4.43
C TYR A 3 -2.85 7.07 -3.32
N MET A 4 -4.04 7.04 -2.70
CA MET A 4 -4.35 7.92 -1.59
C MET A 4 -3.54 7.51 -0.34
N GLY A 5 -2.93 8.47 0.36
CA GLY A 5 -2.01 8.19 1.45
C GLY A 5 -0.59 7.78 1.01
N SER A 6 -0.27 7.88 -0.29
CA SER A 6 1.03 7.48 -0.84
C SER A 6 2.22 8.15 -0.14
N LYS A 7 3.21 7.34 0.24
CA LYS A 7 4.49 7.78 0.81
C LYS A 7 5.56 8.13 -0.24
N ASP A 8 5.19 8.25 -1.54
CA ASP A 8 6.15 8.53 -2.61
C ASP A 8 6.99 9.81 -2.36
N ARG A 9 6.34 10.88 -1.89
CA ARG A 9 7.02 12.15 -1.61
C ARG A 9 7.90 12.11 -0.36
N THR A 10 7.52 11.34 0.64
CA THR A 10 8.21 11.23 1.93
C THR A 10 9.24 10.12 1.94
N SER A 11 9.19 9.19 0.98
CA SER A 11 10.12 8.06 0.86
C SER A 11 11.60 8.47 0.86
N LYS A 12 11.93 9.62 0.26
CA LYS A 12 13.30 10.16 0.24
C LYS A 12 13.86 10.48 1.65
N TYR A 13 13.00 10.64 2.64
CA TYR A 13 13.37 10.84 4.04
C TYR A 13 13.23 9.55 4.85
N LEU A 14 12.13 8.81 4.65
CA LEU A 14 11.82 7.60 5.40
C LEU A 14 12.79 6.46 5.08
N ILE A 15 13.08 6.22 3.80
CA ILE A 15 13.92 5.09 3.39
C ILE A 15 15.35 5.18 3.95
N PRO A 16 16.05 6.32 3.97
CA PRO A 16 17.34 6.43 4.65
C PRO A 16 17.29 6.10 6.15
N ILE A 17 16.25 6.52 6.85
CA ILE A 17 16.04 6.19 8.28
C ILE A 17 15.85 4.67 8.43
N MET A 18 14.97 4.09 7.62
CA MET A 18 14.72 2.63 7.61
C MET A 18 15.98 1.84 7.29
N ASN A 19 16.76 2.26 6.30
CA ASN A 19 18.02 1.59 5.93
C ASN A 19 19.06 1.65 7.06
N LYS A 20 19.12 2.76 7.80
CA LYS A 20 19.96 2.85 8.99
C LYS A 20 19.52 1.83 10.05
N ILE A 21 18.23 1.74 10.34
CA ILE A 21 17.68 0.77 11.30
C ILE A 21 17.93 -0.66 10.83
N ILE A 22 17.70 -0.96 9.55
CA ILE A 22 17.95 -2.26 8.93
C ILE A 22 19.40 -2.69 9.14
N LYS A 23 20.34 -1.80 8.84
CA LYS A 23 21.78 -2.04 8.97
C LYS A 23 22.22 -2.22 10.43
N ASP A 24 21.81 -1.31 11.31
CA ASP A 24 22.23 -1.29 12.71
C ASP A 24 21.73 -2.51 13.50
N ASN A 25 20.62 -3.12 13.04
CA ASN A 25 19.98 -4.27 13.71
C ASN A 25 20.07 -5.58 12.92
N ASN A 26 20.86 -5.64 11.83
CA ASN A 26 21.01 -6.83 10.99
C ASN A 26 19.67 -7.42 10.53
N ILE A 27 18.77 -6.57 10.05
CA ILE A 27 17.44 -6.97 9.56
C ILE A 27 17.55 -7.59 8.17
N ASP A 28 16.97 -8.77 8.00
CA ASP A 28 16.88 -9.48 6.71
C ASP A 28 15.50 -9.39 6.06
N TYR A 29 14.46 -9.03 6.83
CA TYR A 29 13.07 -9.00 6.39
C TYR A 29 12.41 -7.66 6.69
N PHE A 30 11.85 -7.03 5.68
CA PHE A 30 11.01 -5.84 5.82
C PHE A 30 9.57 -6.20 5.48
N PHE A 31 8.67 -5.98 6.43
CA PHE A 31 7.25 -6.17 6.24
C PHE A 31 6.54 -4.82 6.16
N ASP A 32 6.02 -4.49 4.99
CA ASP A 32 5.10 -3.37 4.79
C ASP A 32 3.67 -3.88 5.04
N MET A 33 3.16 -3.60 6.23
CA MET A 33 1.91 -4.18 6.72
C MET A 33 0.66 -3.50 6.13
N CYS A 34 0.84 -2.36 5.43
CA CYS A 34 -0.20 -1.60 4.75
C CYS A 34 0.37 -1.10 3.42
N VAL A 35 0.75 -2.02 2.53
CA VAL A 35 1.58 -1.71 1.35
C VAL A 35 0.94 -0.70 0.39
N GLY A 36 -0.39 -0.60 0.36
CA GLY A 36 -1.11 0.31 -0.51
C GLY A 36 -0.65 0.21 -1.96
N GLY A 37 -0.36 1.32 -2.60
CA GLY A 37 0.16 1.35 -3.96
C GLY A 37 1.63 0.92 -4.13
N GLY A 38 2.28 0.41 -3.09
CA GLY A 38 3.68 -0.02 -3.10
C GLY A 38 4.68 1.14 -3.21
N ASN A 39 4.27 2.37 -2.93
CA ASN A 39 5.09 3.55 -3.21
C ASN A 39 6.26 3.74 -2.23
N LEU A 40 6.24 3.10 -1.08
CA LEU A 40 7.39 3.01 -0.18
C LEU A 40 8.25 1.80 -0.56
N SER A 41 7.69 0.60 -0.42
CA SER A 41 8.39 -0.69 -0.55
C SER A 41 8.86 -0.99 -1.99
N ALA A 42 8.12 -0.54 -3.01
CA ALA A 42 8.49 -0.58 -4.43
C ALA A 42 8.83 0.81 -4.98
N ASN A 43 9.52 1.64 -4.21
CA ASN A 43 9.90 2.96 -4.68
C ASN A 43 10.90 2.87 -5.83
N LYS A 44 10.68 3.67 -6.88
CA LYS A 44 11.52 3.63 -8.09
C LYS A 44 12.86 4.35 -7.93
N LYS A 45 12.97 5.25 -6.97
CA LYS A 45 14.13 6.15 -6.79
C LYS A 45 14.94 5.84 -5.54
N HIS A 46 14.27 5.40 -4.50
CA HIS A 46 14.85 5.11 -3.20
C HIS A 46 14.55 3.65 -2.86
N HIS A 47 15.56 2.89 -2.45
CA HIS A 47 15.41 1.45 -2.24
C HIS A 47 15.69 1.10 -0.79
N LEU A 48 14.93 0.15 -0.28
CA LEU A 48 15.22 -0.51 0.99
C LEU A 48 16.41 -1.46 0.81
N ASP A 49 17.40 -1.33 1.68
CA ASP A 49 18.61 -2.16 1.67
C ASP A 49 18.39 -3.40 2.55
N VAL A 50 17.51 -4.27 2.10
CA VAL A 50 17.08 -5.48 2.79
C VAL A 50 16.89 -6.63 1.81
N LYS A 51 17.16 -7.86 2.26
CA LYS A 51 17.10 -9.06 1.39
C LYS A 51 15.68 -9.43 0.96
N ASN A 52 14.72 -9.30 1.87
CA ASN A 52 13.35 -9.74 1.64
C ASN A 52 12.37 -8.63 1.96
N ILE A 53 11.55 -8.26 0.99
CA ILE A 53 10.48 -7.29 1.15
C ILE A 53 9.14 -8.02 0.98
N ILE A 54 8.27 -7.87 1.97
CA ILE A 54 6.94 -8.46 2.01
C ILE A 54 5.93 -7.33 2.18
N GLY A 55 4.96 -7.24 1.28
CA GLY A 55 3.86 -6.26 1.35
C GLY A 55 2.53 -6.94 1.62
N LEU A 56 1.80 -6.43 2.59
CA LEU A 56 0.44 -6.87 2.93
C LEU A 56 -0.54 -5.71 2.74
N ASP A 57 -1.77 -6.05 2.37
CA ASP A 57 -2.89 -5.11 2.35
C ASP A 57 -4.20 -5.88 2.50
N ASN A 58 -5.20 -5.30 3.16
CA ASN A 58 -6.51 -5.89 3.33
C ASN A 58 -7.43 -5.73 2.10
N ASN A 59 -7.00 -4.97 1.10
CA ASN A 59 -7.76 -4.82 -0.14
C ASN A 59 -7.35 -5.88 -1.18
N LYS A 60 -8.18 -6.92 -1.33
CA LYS A 60 -7.93 -8.03 -2.26
C LYS A 60 -7.73 -7.57 -3.71
N TYR A 61 -8.46 -6.54 -4.13
CA TYR A 61 -8.42 -6.02 -5.51
C TYR A 61 -7.14 -5.23 -5.79
N LEU A 62 -6.62 -4.53 -4.77
CA LEU A 62 -5.33 -3.86 -4.86
C LEU A 62 -4.20 -4.87 -5.02
N ILE A 63 -4.16 -5.86 -4.14
CA ILE A 63 -3.14 -6.91 -4.19
C ILE A 63 -3.22 -7.70 -5.50
N ALA A 64 -4.42 -8.01 -5.98
CA ALA A 64 -4.61 -8.68 -7.27
C ALA A 64 -4.07 -7.83 -8.44
N LEU A 65 -4.33 -6.52 -8.45
CA LEU A 65 -3.80 -5.60 -9.45
C LEU A 65 -2.26 -5.56 -9.44
N LEU A 66 -1.65 -5.38 -8.26
CA LEU A 66 -0.19 -5.32 -8.15
C LEU A 66 0.48 -6.64 -8.56
N LYS A 67 -0.11 -7.78 -8.19
CA LYS A 67 0.36 -9.12 -8.63
C LYS A 67 0.21 -9.31 -10.14
N GLU A 68 -0.86 -8.81 -10.74
CA GLU A 68 -1.03 -8.90 -12.19
C GLU A 68 0.02 -8.06 -12.93
N VAL A 69 0.37 -6.87 -12.42
CA VAL A 69 1.49 -6.06 -12.93
C VAL A 69 2.83 -6.79 -12.80
N GLN A 70 3.04 -7.54 -11.72
CA GLN A 70 4.23 -8.40 -11.60
C GLN A 70 4.27 -9.50 -12.66
N LYS A 71 3.13 -10.13 -12.92
CA LYS A 71 3.00 -11.32 -13.75
C LYS A 71 3.12 -11.02 -15.24
N ARG A 72 2.50 -9.93 -15.72
CA ARG A 72 2.46 -9.57 -17.15
C ARG A 72 2.32 -8.08 -17.39
N ASP A 73 2.54 -7.68 -18.62
CA ASP A 73 2.18 -6.35 -19.07
C ASP A 73 0.66 -6.26 -19.23
N ILE A 74 0.05 -5.29 -18.58
CA ILE A 74 -1.36 -4.96 -18.71
C ILE A 74 -1.48 -3.88 -19.78
N GLU A 75 -2.32 -4.08 -20.78
CA GLU A 75 -2.61 -3.03 -21.77
C GLU A 75 -3.44 -1.90 -21.15
N TYR A 76 -3.25 -0.70 -21.70
CA TYR A 76 -4.08 0.43 -21.29
C TYR A 76 -5.50 0.29 -21.81
N PHE A 77 -6.45 0.46 -20.91
CA PHE A 77 -7.88 0.62 -21.24
C PHE A 77 -8.55 1.64 -20.33
N SER A 78 -9.75 2.06 -20.72
CA SER A 78 -10.65 2.84 -19.87
C SER A 78 -12.07 2.36 -20.10
N VAL A 79 -12.91 2.47 -19.08
CA VAL A 79 -14.33 2.08 -19.16
C VAL A 79 -15.21 3.34 -19.12
N THR A 80 -16.45 3.20 -19.60
CA THR A 80 -17.49 4.24 -19.50
C THR A 80 -17.93 4.43 -18.06
N LYS A 81 -18.70 5.48 -17.79
CA LYS A 81 -19.27 5.74 -16.46
C LYS A 81 -20.26 4.63 -16.06
N GLU A 82 -21.02 4.14 -17.02
CA GLU A 82 -22.00 3.07 -16.85
C GLU A 82 -21.30 1.75 -16.51
N GLU A 83 -20.27 1.38 -17.25
CA GLU A 83 -19.43 0.20 -16.96
C GLU A 83 -18.74 0.31 -15.59
N TYR A 84 -18.18 1.49 -15.26
CA TYR A 84 -17.59 1.72 -13.94
C TYR A 84 -18.59 1.48 -12.81
N LYS A 85 -19.84 1.96 -12.98
CA LYS A 85 -20.90 1.74 -12.00
C LYS A 85 -21.26 0.27 -11.90
N HIS A 86 -21.41 -0.41 -13.03
CA HIS A 86 -21.74 -1.84 -13.08
C HIS A 86 -20.64 -2.67 -12.39
N ILE A 87 -19.37 -2.42 -12.71
CA ILE A 87 -18.23 -3.12 -12.08
C ILE A 87 -18.19 -2.86 -10.56
N LYS A 88 -18.48 -1.63 -10.13
CA LYS A 88 -18.54 -1.27 -8.71
C LYS A 88 -19.60 -2.07 -7.95
N GLU A 89 -20.76 -2.30 -8.57
CA GLU A 89 -21.91 -3.00 -7.97
C GLU A 89 -21.77 -4.52 -8.07
N ASN A 90 -21.09 -5.03 -9.09
CA ASN A 90 -21.01 -6.45 -9.44
C ASN A 90 -19.55 -6.95 -9.50
N LYS A 91 -18.76 -6.63 -8.46
CA LYS A 91 -17.30 -6.92 -8.44
C LYS A 91 -16.96 -8.41 -8.61
N ASP A 92 -17.84 -9.29 -8.16
CA ASP A 92 -17.60 -10.74 -8.19
C ASP A 92 -17.85 -11.37 -9.58
N GLU A 93 -18.39 -10.60 -10.53
CA GLU A 93 -18.53 -11.00 -11.95
C GLU A 93 -17.22 -10.79 -12.75
N TYR A 94 -16.22 -10.14 -12.16
CA TYR A 94 -14.99 -9.74 -12.83
C TYR A 94 -13.74 -10.29 -12.13
N GLU A 95 -12.68 -10.46 -12.90
CA GLU A 95 -11.36 -10.78 -12.30
C GLU A 95 -10.92 -9.69 -11.31
N GLN A 96 -10.38 -10.09 -10.17
CA GLN A 96 -10.05 -9.17 -9.08
C GLN A 96 -9.05 -8.07 -9.50
N TRP A 97 -8.07 -8.39 -10.36
CA TRP A 97 -7.12 -7.39 -10.85
C TRP A 97 -7.81 -6.33 -11.73
N TYR A 98 -8.81 -6.75 -12.53
CA TYR A 98 -9.58 -5.85 -13.39
C TYR A 98 -10.43 -4.89 -12.56
N VAL A 99 -11.10 -5.41 -11.53
CA VAL A 99 -11.82 -4.59 -10.53
C VAL A 99 -10.87 -3.61 -9.86
N GLY A 100 -9.67 -4.05 -9.48
CA GLY A 100 -8.64 -3.19 -8.91
C GLY A 100 -8.18 -2.09 -9.88
N TYR A 101 -7.94 -2.43 -11.14
CA TYR A 101 -7.55 -1.47 -12.18
C TYR A 101 -8.61 -0.38 -12.34
N VAL A 102 -9.87 -0.76 -12.57
CA VAL A 102 -10.97 0.19 -12.73
C VAL A 102 -11.19 1.00 -11.45
N GLY A 103 -11.24 0.32 -10.31
CA GLY A 103 -11.54 0.91 -9.01
C GLY A 103 -10.51 1.94 -8.55
N PHE A 104 -9.23 1.77 -8.86
CA PHE A 104 -8.18 2.72 -8.48
C PHE A 104 -7.85 3.72 -9.59
N LEU A 105 -7.63 3.27 -10.82
CA LEU A 105 -7.14 4.16 -11.87
C LEU A 105 -8.21 5.12 -12.39
N GLN A 106 -9.47 4.71 -12.39
CA GLN A 106 -10.59 5.52 -12.90
C GLN A 106 -11.39 6.22 -11.80
N SER A 107 -10.89 6.25 -10.57
CA SER A 107 -11.52 6.95 -9.45
C SER A 107 -10.79 8.24 -9.09
N PHE A 108 -11.53 9.27 -8.70
CA PHE A 108 -10.96 10.54 -8.23
C PHE A 108 -10.01 10.29 -7.03
N GLY A 109 -8.82 10.91 -7.08
CA GLY A 109 -7.79 10.75 -6.06
C GLY A 109 -7.23 9.32 -5.94
N SER A 110 -7.56 8.42 -6.88
CA SER A 110 -7.27 6.98 -6.80
C SER A 110 -7.79 6.31 -5.52
N LYS A 111 -8.91 6.84 -4.98
CA LYS A 111 -9.67 6.19 -3.92
C LYS A 111 -10.49 5.06 -4.54
N PHE A 112 -10.42 3.85 -3.99
CA PHE A 112 -11.11 2.68 -4.52
C PHE A 112 -12.62 2.91 -4.67
N PHE A 113 -13.10 2.92 -5.90
CA PHE A 113 -14.48 3.24 -6.28
C PHE A 113 -15.08 4.49 -5.60
N GLY A 114 -14.25 5.52 -5.38
CA GLY A 114 -14.71 6.80 -4.80
C GLY A 114 -15.69 7.52 -5.71
N SER A 115 -15.21 8.14 -6.78
CA SER A 115 -16.03 8.74 -7.82
C SER A 115 -15.37 8.59 -9.19
N TYR A 116 -16.18 8.36 -10.22
CA TYR A 116 -15.71 8.19 -11.59
C TYR A 116 -14.96 9.42 -12.14
N VAL A 117 -13.86 9.18 -12.82
CA VAL A 117 -13.09 10.21 -13.52
C VAL A 117 -13.17 9.97 -15.02
N LYS A 118 -13.55 11.01 -15.77
CA LYS A 118 -13.55 11.00 -17.24
C LYS A 118 -12.12 10.85 -17.77
N THR A 119 -11.98 10.18 -18.93
CA THR A 119 -10.69 9.92 -19.56
C THR A 119 -9.91 11.21 -19.85
N ASN A 120 -10.59 12.25 -20.30
CA ASN A 120 -9.98 13.54 -20.65
C ASN A 120 -10.56 14.68 -19.78
N ILE A 121 -9.70 15.34 -19.04
CA ILE A 121 -10.03 16.53 -18.26
C ILE A 121 -9.01 17.62 -18.62
N GLY A 122 -9.49 18.74 -19.19
CA GLY A 122 -8.62 19.87 -19.57
C GLY A 122 -7.49 19.47 -20.54
N GLY A 123 -7.76 18.58 -21.48
CA GLY A 123 -6.77 18.10 -22.46
C GLY A 123 -5.80 17.02 -21.94
N ARG A 124 -5.92 16.60 -20.67
CA ARG A 124 -5.06 15.58 -20.07
C ARG A 124 -5.80 14.25 -19.92
N ASN A 125 -5.16 13.16 -20.33
CA ASN A 125 -5.66 11.81 -20.06
C ASN A 125 -5.11 11.32 -18.70
N THR A 126 -5.81 11.69 -17.63
CA THR A 126 -5.39 11.37 -16.25
C THR A 126 -5.37 9.86 -15.96
N ILE A 127 -6.21 9.08 -16.63
CA ILE A 127 -6.23 7.61 -16.50
C ILE A 127 -4.96 7.03 -17.13
N LYS A 128 -4.58 7.50 -18.32
CA LYS A 128 -3.33 7.08 -18.99
C LYS A 128 -2.09 7.43 -18.16
N GLU A 129 -2.08 8.61 -17.53
CA GLU A 129 -0.99 9.00 -16.62
C GLU A 129 -0.88 8.06 -15.42
N ARG A 130 -2.01 7.69 -14.81
CA ARG A 130 -2.03 6.75 -13.68
C ARG A 130 -1.61 5.34 -14.10
N TYR A 131 -2.06 4.90 -15.26
CA TYR A 131 -1.62 3.66 -15.87
C TYR A 131 -0.09 3.65 -16.08
N ASN A 132 0.46 4.70 -16.71
CA ASN A 132 1.90 4.81 -16.92
C ASN A 132 2.68 4.78 -15.59
N ASN A 133 2.16 5.44 -14.53
CA ASN A 133 2.74 5.39 -13.19
C ASN A 133 2.71 3.98 -12.59
N LEU A 134 1.63 3.23 -12.80
CA LEU A 134 1.52 1.86 -12.33
C LEU A 134 2.52 0.95 -13.06
N ILE A 135 2.52 0.95 -14.38
CA ILE A 135 3.40 0.08 -15.19
C ILE A 135 4.88 0.40 -14.97
N SER A 136 5.24 1.69 -14.88
CA SER A 136 6.64 2.08 -14.63
C SER A 136 7.18 1.66 -13.25
N GLN A 137 6.33 1.11 -12.37
CA GLN A 137 6.73 0.59 -11.05
C GLN A 137 7.02 -0.91 -11.09
N ARG A 138 6.77 -1.59 -12.21
CA ARG A 138 6.82 -3.06 -12.33
C ARG A 138 8.14 -3.65 -11.84
N ASP A 139 9.28 -3.13 -12.30
CA ASP A 139 10.60 -3.67 -11.94
C ASP A 139 10.86 -3.60 -10.42
N SER A 140 10.36 -2.55 -9.77
CA SER A 140 10.44 -2.42 -8.31
C SER A 140 9.47 -3.37 -7.60
N LEU A 141 8.26 -3.56 -8.16
CA LEU A 141 7.26 -4.49 -7.64
C LEU A 141 7.74 -5.95 -7.71
N LEU A 142 8.51 -6.35 -8.74
CA LEU A 142 9.06 -7.70 -8.86
C LEU A 142 9.95 -8.11 -7.68
N LYS A 143 10.46 -7.15 -6.91
CA LYS A 143 11.31 -7.40 -5.73
C LYS A 143 10.50 -7.68 -4.45
N ILE A 144 9.17 -7.56 -4.50
CA ILE A 144 8.29 -7.65 -3.33
C ILE A 144 7.41 -8.89 -3.42
N LYS A 145 7.27 -9.62 -2.32
CA LYS A 145 6.24 -10.65 -2.17
C LYS A 145 4.97 -10.01 -1.62
N LEU A 146 3.86 -10.10 -2.34
CA LEU A 146 2.60 -9.44 -2.01
C LEU A 146 1.57 -10.45 -1.47
N PHE A 147 0.86 -10.08 -0.40
CA PHE A 147 -0.18 -10.92 0.20
C PHE A 147 -1.43 -10.08 0.53
N HIS A 148 -2.60 -10.62 0.17
CA HIS A 148 -3.86 -10.13 0.69
C HIS A 148 -4.04 -10.66 2.10
N LYS A 149 -3.96 -9.78 3.10
CA LYS A 149 -4.10 -10.15 4.51
C LYS A 149 -4.44 -8.92 5.35
N ASP A 150 -5.38 -9.08 6.27
CA ASP A 150 -5.61 -8.11 7.33
C ASP A 150 -4.50 -8.20 8.37
N ILE A 151 -4.03 -7.05 8.88
CA ILE A 151 -2.98 -6.99 9.90
C ILE A 151 -3.38 -7.68 11.20
N PHE A 152 -4.66 -7.70 11.53
CA PHE A 152 -5.19 -8.38 12.73
C PHE A 152 -5.30 -9.90 12.59
N GLU A 153 -5.15 -10.42 11.36
CA GLU A 153 -5.23 -11.86 11.06
C GLU A 153 -3.85 -12.48 10.78
N VAL A 154 -2.78 -11.71 10.87
CA VAL A 154 -1.41 -12.21 10.65
C VAL A 154 -0.98 -13.06 11.84
N ASP A 155 -0.43 -14.24 11.57
CA ASP A 155 0.24 -15.06 12.59
C ASP A 155 1.69 -14.56 12.76
N TYR A 156 1.87 -13.56 13.59
CA TYR A 156 3.17 -12.94 13.87
C TYR A 156 4.19 -13.88 14.52
N SER A 157 3.74 -14.97 15.15
CA SER A 157 4.64 -15.95 15.75
C SER A 157 5.51 -16.69 14.71
N LYS A 158 5.06 -16.72 13.46
CA LYS A 158 5.75 -17.35 12.32
C LYS A 158 6.71 -16.43 11.57
N LEU A 159 6.74 -15.14 11.91
CA LEU A 159 7.65 -14.21 11.25
C LEU A 159 9.09 -14.40 11.75
N PRO A 160 10.10 -14.23 10.86
CA PRO A 160 11.49 -14.24 11.26
C PRO A 160 11.79 -13.15 12.30
N LYS A 161 12.55 -13.46 13.35
CA LYS A 161 12.82 -12.50 14.43
C LYS A 161 13.65 -11.29 13.98
N ASN A 162 14.50 -11.44 12.95
CA ASN A 162 15.27 -10.35 12.33
C ASN A 162 14.43 -9.59 11.30
N SER A 163 13.22 -9.17 11.70
CA SER A 163 12.26 -8.45 10.88
C SER A 163 12.05 -7.03 11.37
N LEU A 164 11.87 -6.11 10.43
CA LEU A 164 11.34 -4.77 10.65
C LEU A 164 9.89 -4.73 10.15
N LEU A 165 8.96 -4.40 11.03
CA LEU A 165 7.54 -4.26 10.70
C LEU A 165 7.22 -2.77 10.52
N TYR A 166 6.67 -2.41 9.38
CA TYR A 166 6.24 -1.04 9.10
C TYR A 166 4.73 -0.99 8.89
N PHE A 167 4.07 -0.11 9.63
CA PHE A 167 2.64 0.14 9.56
C PHE A 167 2.37 1.56 9.07
N ASP A 168 1.49 1.69 8.11
CA ASP A 168 0.93 2.94 7.61
C ASP A 168 -0.60 2.83 7.55
N PRO A 169 -1.26 2.73 8.73
CA PRO A 169 -2.70 2.57 8.80
C PRO A 169 -3.44 3.83 8.34
N PRO A 170 -4.75 3.76 8.07
CA PRO A 170 -5.57 4.95 7.91
C PRO A 170 -5.47 5.84 9.15
N TYR A 171 -5.08 7.12 8.97
CA TYR A 171 -4.89 8.05 10.08
C TYR A 171 -6.16 8.30 10.87
N SER A 172 -6.06 8.29 12.20
CA SER A 172 -7.18 8.42 13.15
C SER A 172 -8.02 9.70 12.99
N ASN A 173 -7.46 10.77 12.41
CA ASN A 173 -8.12 12.07 12.25
C ASN A 173 -8.73 12.30 10.85
N THR A 174 -8.77 11.32 9.96
CA THR A 174 -9.40 11.48 8.65
C THR A 174 -10.86 11.07 8.71
N THR A 175 -11.76 12.05 8.64
CA THR A 175 -13.22 12.01 8.87
C THR A 175 -14.04 10.99 8.07
N LYS A 176 -13.43 10.06 7.32
CA LYS A 176 -14.13 9.05 6.50
C LYS A 176 -13.69 7.60 6.75
N TYR A 177 -12.75 7.35 7.64
CA TYR A 177 -12.29 6.00 8.00
C TYR A 177 -12.51 5.67 9.48
N HIS A 178 -13.14 6.57 10.25
CA HIS A 178 -13.35 6.40 11.69
C HIS A 178 -14.22 5.18 12.04
N ASP A 179 -15.09 4.75 11.11
CA ASP A 179 -16.03 3.65 11.39
C ASP A 179 -15.49 2.24 11.04
N GLU A 180 -14.30 2.15 10.41
CA GLU A 180 -13.77 0.87 9.90
C GLU A 180 -12.40 0.46 10.47
N PHE A 181 -11.61 1.39 11.06
CA PHE A 181 -10.29 1.07 11.61
C PHE A 181 -10.25 1.26 13.13
N ASP A 182 -10.06 0.14 13.83
CA ASP A 182 -9.96 0.10 15.28
C ASP A 182 -8.56 0.54 15.73
N SER A 183 -8.44 1.81 16.07
CA SER A 183 -7.18 2.44 16.47
C SER A 183 -6.70 1.93 17.83
N GLU A 184 -7.58 1.61 18.75
CA GLU A 184 -7.22 1.09 20.08
C GLU A 184 -6.62 -0.33 19.94
N LYS A 185 -7.33 -1.21 19.27
CA LYS A 185 -6.84 -2.55 18.92
C LYS A 185 -5.52 -2.53 18.14
N PHE A 186 -5.35 -1.52 17.26
CA PHE A 186 -4.11 -1.35 16.50
C PHE A 186 -2.93 -1.04 17.44
N TRP A 187 -3.07 -0.11 18.36
CA TRP A 187 -1.98 0.24 19.28
C TRP A 187 -1.68 -0.92 20.27
N GLU A 188 -2.70 -1.66 20.72
CA GLU A 188 -2.49 -2.90 21.50
C GLU A 188 -1.67 -3.93 20.70
N LEU A 189 -1.96 -4.08 19.41
CA LEU A 189 -1.18 -4.94 18.52
C LEU A 189 0.27 -4.47 18.41
N VAL A 190 0.49 -3.18 18.20
CA VAL A 190 1.85 -2.59 18.07
C VAL A 190 2.63 -2.78 19.37
N ASP A 191 2.03 -2.55 20.53
CA ASP A 191 2.65 -2.78 21.85
C ASP A 191 3.08 -4.24 22.04
N LYS A 192 2.22 -5.16 21.63
CA LYS A 192 2.54 -6.59 21.68
C LYS A 192 3.71 -6.93 20.78
N LEU A 193 3.72 -6.42 19.55
CA LEU A 193 4.74 -6.71 18.54
C LEU A 193 6.09 -6.08 18.87
N SER A 194 6.11 -4.90 19.48
CA SER A 194 7.35 -4.19 19.85
C SER A 194 8.22 -4.95 20.86
N LYS A 195 7.67 -5.95 21.54
CA LYS A 195 8.41 -6.85 22.45
C LYS A 195 9.31 -7.84 21.71
N ASP A 196 8.96 -8.16 20.47
CA ASP A 196 9.62 -9.19 19.68
C ASP A 196 10.28 -8.67 18.40
N PHE A 197 9.85 -7.51 17.91
CA PHE A 197 10.24 -6.93 16.63
C PHE A 197 10.56 -5.44 16.75
N ILE A 198 11.32 -4.92 15.80
CA ILE A 198 11.38 -3.48 15.59
C ILE A 198 10.14 -3.08 14.79
N VAL A 199 9.34 -2.17 15.34
CA VAL A 199 8.11 -1.70 14.74
C VAL A 199 8.23 -0.21 14.44
N LEU A 200 7.89 0.17 13.22
CA LEU A 200 7.75 1.56 12.79
C LEU A 200 6.30 1.83 12.40
N VAL A 201 5.77 2.94 12.88
CA VAL A 201 4.40 3.37 12.56
C VAL A 201 4.43 4.77 11.94
N SER A 202 3.72 4.94 10.84
CA SER A 202 3.47 6.25 10.23
C SER A 202 2.15 6.79 10.77
N GLU A 203 2.21 7.73 11.72
CA GLU A 203 1.01 8.36 12.31
C GLU A 203 1.36 9.79 12.79
N PHE A 204 0.34 10.67 12.84
CA PHE A 204 0.51 12.02 13.37
C PHE A 204 0.47 12.08 14.90
N ASN A 205 -0.29 11.19 15.52
CA ASN A 205 -0.45 11.10 16.96
C ASN A 205 -0.20 9.66 17.42
N ALA A 206 0.87 9.47 18.17
CA ALA A 206 1.18 8.21 18.81
C ALA A 206 0.95 8.33 20.33
N PRO A 207 0.72 7.22 21.06
CA PRO A 207 0.77 7.19 22.52
C PRO A 207 2.13 7.71 23.04
N ASN A 208 2.14 8.19 24.29
CA ASN A 208 3.31 8.87 24.90
C ASN A 208 4.57 7.99 25.00
N ASP A 209 4.42 6.68 24.95
CA ASP A 209 5.51 5.70 25.10
C ASP A 209 6.29 5.47 23.79
N TYR A 210 5.88 6.11 22.71
CA TYR A 210 6.52 6.00 21.39
C TYR A 210 7.50 7.15 21.13
N ILE A 211 8.59 6.84 20.45
CA ILE A 211 9.62 7.81 20.09
C ILE A 211 9.39 8.26 18.65
N SER A 212 9.19 9.57 18.46
CA SER A 212 9.18 10.16 17.12
C SER A 212 10.59 10.17 16.58
N ILE A 213 10.78 9.57 15.40
CA ILE A 213 12.07 9.51 14.71
C ILE A 213 12.13 10.38 13.45
N TRP A 214 10.98 10.98 13.07
CA TRP A 214 10.86 11.91 11.93
C TRP A 214 9.59 12.75 12.06
#